data_96e14dbf0dfbb7506485d7915692d2f7
#
_entry.id   96e14dbf0dfbb7506485d7915692d2f7
#
_cell.length_a   1.000
_cell.length_b   1.000
_cell.length_c   1.000
_cell.angle_alpha   90.00
_cell.angle_beta   90.00
_cell.angle_gamma   90.00
#
_symmetry.space_group_name_H-M   'P 1'
#
loop_
_entity.id
_entity.type
_entity.pdbx_description
1 polymer ?
#
loop_
_entity_poly.entity_id
_entity_poly.type
_entity_poly.pdbx_seq_one_letter_code
_entity_poly.pdbx_strand_id
1 'polypeptide(L)'
;MLPLLFDFAFQPESLILLLAIMAFLYASVGHGGASGYLAVMAIFAIAPSIMKQTALLLNLGVSLMSFIAFFRQGFFRWKLFWPFALGSIPAAFFGAKIPLTDSTYKQILGFCLLMAVIRMVYQLKEEKSNTLIPILGVFIGGIIGLLSGMIGIGGGIILSPLLVLFRWASLKEAAAVSALFIFVNSVSGLAGLKTWIPLDQSQMIYWLIASLIGGFIGASWGSKIASNQKVKWILALVLVIASL
;
A
#
# COMPACT_ATOMS: atom_id res chain seq x y z
N MET A 1 -12.73 -12.83 30.24
CA MET A 1 -11.53 -12.59 29.40
C MET A 1 -11.88 -11.98 28.04
N LEU A 2 -12.92 -12.42 27.33
CA LEU A 2 -13.40 -11.79 26.08
C LEU A 2 -13.80 -10.30 26.20
N PRO A 3 -14.55 -9.84 27.23
CA PRO A 3 -14.94 -8.43 27.35
C PRO A 3 -13.74 -7.47 27.46
N LEU A 4 -12.72 -7.85 28.22
CA LEU A 4 -11.49 -7.04 28.38
C LEU A 4 -10.69 -6.86 27.08
N LEU A 5 -10.73 -7.86 26.18
CA LEU A 5 -10.12 -7.76 24.86
C LEU A 5 -10.92 -6.83 23.94
N PHE A 6 -12.24 -6.80 24.07
CA PHE A 6 -13.11 -5.88 23.32
C PHE A 6 -12.92 -4.43 23.78
N ASP A 7 -12.86 -4.18 25.08
CA ASP A 7 -12.61 -2.82 25.61
C ASP A 7 -11.24 -2.27 25.22
N PHE A 8 -10.22 -3.12 25.16
CA PHE A 8 -8.87 -2.73 24.69
C PHE A 8 -8.83 -2.46 23.19
N ALA A 9 -9.60 -3.19 22.39
CA ALA A 9 -9.59 -3.06 20.93
C ALA A 9 -10.18 -1.73 20.43
N PHE A 10 -11.04 -1.06 21.19
CA PHE A 10 -11.68 0.20 20.80
C PHE A 10 -11.10 1.45 21.44
N GLN A 11 -9.93 1.35 22.11
CA GLN A 11 -9.24 2.52 22.67
C GLN A 11 -8.44 3.24 21.57
N PRO A 12 -8.34 4.58 21.58
CA PRO A 12 -7.57 5.34 20.58
C PRO A 12 -6.09 4.94 20.53
N GLU A 13 -5.53 4.47 21.65
CA GLU A 13 -4.14 3.99 21.74
C GLU A 13 -3.94 2.67 20.98
N SER A 14 -4.92 1.78 20.96
CA SER A 14 -4.84 0.53 20.19
C SER A 14 -4.84 0.79 18.69
N LEU A 15 -5.58 1.80 18.20
CA LEU A 15 -5.53 2.23 16.82
C LEU A 15 -4.12 2.71 16.43
N ILE A 16 -3.48 3.54 17.26
CA ILE A 16 -2.12 4.04 17.03
C ILE A 16 -1.13 2.88 16.93
N LEU A 17 -1.20 1.91 17.86
CA LEU A 17 -0.35 0.74 17.86
C LEU A 17 -0.55 -0.13 16.61
N LEU A 18 -1.81 -0.37 16.24
CA LEU A 18 -2.13 -1.17 15.04
C LEU A 18 -1.65 -0.48 13.76
N LEU A 19 -1.77 0.85 13.65
CA LEU A 19 -1.24 1.60 12.52
C LEU A 19 0.29 1.47 12.43
N ALA A 20 1.01 1.52 13.57
CA ALA A 20 2.47 1.31 13.61
C ALA A 20 2.85 -0.12 13.19
N ILE A 21 2.12 -1.15 13.66
CA ILE A 21 2.34 -2.54 13.27
C ILE A 21 2.08 -2.74 11.77
N MET A 22 0.99 -2.18 11.24
CA MET A 22 0.70 -2.24 9.81
C MET A 22 1.79 -1.53 9.00
N ALA A 23 2.23 -0.35 9.44
CA ALA A 23 3.33 0.35 8.79
C ALA A 23 4.62 -0.49 8.75
N PHE A 24 4.97 -1.15 9.85
CA PHE A 24 6.13 -2.05 9.93
C PHE A 24 6.01 -3.21 8.94
N LEU A 25 4.89 -3.93 8.97
CA LEU A 25 4.66 -5.10 8.11
C LEU A 25 4.71 -4.71 6.62
N TYR A 26 3.98 -3.66 6.26
CA TYR A 26 3.91 -3.20 4.87
C TYR A 26 5.23 -2.61 4.36
N ALA A 27 5.90 -1.79 5.16
CA ALA A 27 7.17 -1.19 4.78
C ALA A 27 8.28 -2.24 4.62
N SER A 28 8.24 -3.35 5.38
CA SER A 28 9.19 -4.46 5.25
C SER A 28 9.16 -5.14 3.88
N VAL A 29 8.06 -5.01 3.16
CA VAL A 29 7.87 -5.54 1.79
C VAL A 29 7.80 -4.43 0.73
N GLY A 30 8.20 -3.20 1.08
CA GLY A 30 8.24 -2.07 0.16
C GLY A 30 6.89 -1.42 -0.11
N HIS A 31 5.94 -1.52 0.82
CA HIS A 31 4.61 -0.91 0.69
C HIS A 31 4.41 0.24 1.68
N GLY A 32 3.42 1.11 1.38
CA GLY A 32 3.08 2.26 2.24
C GLY A 32 2.15 1.92 3.41
N GLY A 33 1.40 0.82 3.32
CA GLY A 33 0.52 0.36 4.39
C GLY A 33 -0.97 0.71 4.24
N ALA A 34 -1.38 1.42 3.19
CA ALA A 34 -2.75 1.94 3.07
C ALA A 34 -3.83 0.89 3.26
N SER A 35 -3.73 -0.29 2.63
CA SER A 35 -4.75 -1.34 2.78
C SER A 35 -4.85 -1.84 4.22
N GLY A 36 -3.72 -1.95 4.94
CA GLY A 36 -3.72 -2.24 6.37
C GLY A 36 -4.33 -1.12 7.20
N TYR A 37 -4.00 0.14 6.89
CA TYR A 37 -4.61 1.29 7.55
C TYR A 37 -6.12 1.34 7.34
N LEU A 38 -6.57 1.13 6.10
CA LEU A 38 -7.99 1.10 5.76
C LEU A 38 -8.71 -0.02 6.50
N ALA A 39 -8.14 -1.23 6.57
CA ALA A 39 -8.71 -2.35 7.32
C ALA A 39 -8.82 -2.03 8.82
N VAL A 40 -7.74 -1.54 9.43
CA VAL A 40 -7.74 -1.14 10.84
C VAL A 40 -8.77 -0.02 11.09
N MET A 41 -8.75 1.05 10.29
CA MET A 41 -9.70 2.15 10.44
C MET A 41 -11.16 1.71 10.23
N ALA A 42 -11.41 0.72 9.36
CA ALA A 42 -12.74 0.15 9.16
C ALA A 42 -13.24 -0.59 10.41
N ILE A 43 -12.37 -1.35 11.10
CA ILE A 43 -12.69 -2.01 12.37
C ILE A 43 -13.08 -0.97 13.43
N PHE A 44 -12.44 0.20 13.43
CA PHE A 44 -12.75 1.32 14.33
C PHE A 44 -13.92 2.19 13.82
N ALA A 45 -14.67 1.73 12.83
CA ALA A 45 -15.84 2.39 12.25
C ALA A 45 -15.58 3.86 11.78
N ILE A 46 -14.35 4.16 11.36
CA ILE A 46 -13.99 5.46 10.79
C ILE A 46 -14.67 5.62 9.42
N ALA A 47 -15.19 6.82 9.14
CA ALA A 47 -15.90 7.09 7.89
C ALA A 47 -14.98 6.91 6.66
N PRO A 48 -15.45 6.29 5.55
CA PRO A 48 -14.64 6.00 4.36
C PRO A 48 -13.94 7.23 3.75
N SER A 49 -14.57 8.39 3.81
CA SER A 49 -13.99 9.64 3.34
C SER A 49 -12.74 10.07 4.13
N ILE A 50 -12.78 9.91 5.47
CA ILE A 50 -11.65 10.15 6.36
C ILE A 50 -10.58 9.08 6.13
N MET A 51 -10.98 7.80 6.04
CA MET A 51 -10.08 6.68 5.80
C MET A 51 -9.23 6.87 4.55
N LYS A 52 -9.85 7.25 3.42
CA LYS A 52 -9.17 7.47 2.15
C LYS A 52 -8.10 8.56 2.25
N GLN A 53 -8.46 9.72 2.79
CA GLN A 53 -7.54 10.85 2.93
C GLN A 53 -6.38 10.51 3.88
N THR A 54 -6.70 9.92 5.03
CA THR A 54 -5.71 9.51 6.04
C THR A 54 -4.73 8.47 5.46
N ALA A 55 -5.25 7.43 4.81
CA ALA A 55 -4.40 6.38 4.24
C ALA A 55 -3.42 6.94 3.18
N LEU A 56 -3.87 7.86 2.33
CA LEU A 56 -3.00 8.52 1.35
C LEU A 56 -1.92 9.38 2.04
N LEU A 57 -2.27 10.11 3.12
CA LEU A 57 -1.30 10.91 3.87
C LEU A 57 -0.25 10.04 4.58
N LEU A 58 -0.67 8.98 5.26
CA LEU A 58 0.27 8.05 5.91
C LEU A 58 1.17 7.35 4.88
N ASN A 59 0.61 7.01 3.72
CA ASN A 59 1.39 6.43 2.62
C ASN A 59 2.54 7.33 2.15
N LEU A 60 2.37 8.64 2.11
CA LEU A 60 3.45 9.55 1.66
C LEU A 60 4.73 9.32 2.46
N GLY A 61 4.63 9.33 3.78
CA GLY A 61 5.79 9.15 4.64
C GLY A 61 6.37 7.74 4.57
N VAL A 62 5.51 6.74 4.77
CA VAL A 62 5.94 5.34 4.89
C VAL A 62 6.45 4.79 3.55
N SER A 63 5.79 5.09 2.44
CA SER A 63 6.26 4.62 1.12
C SER A 63 7.54 5.31 0.66
N LEU A 64 7.72 6.60 0.98
CA LEU A 64 8.98 7.30 0.71
C LEU A 64 10.15 6.69 1.51
N MET A 65 9.94 6.40 2.79
CA MET A 65 10.94 5.71 3.61
C MET A 65 11.28 4.32 3.06
N SER A 66 10.26 3.55 2.68
CA SER A 66 10.44 2.25 2.03
C SER A 66 11.22 2.39 0.74
N PHE A 67 10.85 3.34 -0.12
CA PHE A 67 11.57 3.60 -1.35
C PHE A 67 13.04 3.91 -1.10
N ILE A 68 13.36 4.86 -0.20
CA ILE A 68 14.75 5.23 0.13
C ILE A 68 15.53 4.01 0.64
N ALA A 69 14.92 3.18 1.49
CA ALA A 69 15.58 2.01 2.06
C ALA A 69 15.94 0.98 0.98
N PHE A 70 14.98 0.61 0.11
CA PHE A 70 15.21 -0.35 -0.97
C PHE A 70 16.06 0.22 -2.11
N PHE A 71 15.94 1.53 -2.41
CA PHE A 71 16.76 2.23 -3.39
C PHE A 71 18.25 2.21 -3.01
N ARG A 72 18.56 2.51 -1.74
CA ARG A 72 19.94 2.48 -1.22
C ARG A 72 20.60 1.11 -1.28
N GLN A 73 19.80 0.04 -1.34
CA GLN A 73 20.28 -1.33 -1.53
C GLN A 73 20.41 -1.73 -3.02
N GLY A 74 20.17 -0.80 -3.96
CA GLY A 74 20.32 -1.03 -5.39
C GLY A 74 19.18 -1.84 -6.04
N PHE A 75 18.04 -2.02 -5.38
CA PHE A 75 16.93 -2.80 -5.92
C PHE A 75 16.02 -2.04 -6.86
N PHE A 76 16.13 -0.72 -6.95
CA PHE A 76 15.25 0.08 -7.79
C PHE A 76 15.60 -0.03 -9.27
N ARG A 77 14.57 -0.18 -10.12
CA ARG A 77 14.70 -0.28 -11.57
C ARG A 77 13.84 0.75 -12.27
N TRP A 78 14.47 1.80 -12.77
CA TRP A 78 13.80 2.87 -13.50
C TRP A 78 12.99 2.36 -14.69
N LYS A 79 13.56 1.45 -15.48
CA LYS A 79 12.90 0.85 -16.67
C LYS A 79 11.59 0.13 -16.36
N LEU A 80 11.43 -0.38 -15.13
CA LEU A 80 10.16 -0.97 -14.68
C LEU A 80 9.20 0.07 -14.12
N PHE A 81 9.71 1.13 -13.49
CA PHE A 81 8.87 2.12 -12.83
C PHE A 81 8.13 3.04 -13.80
N TRP A 82 8.86 3.66 -14.75
CA TRP A 82 8.34 4.76 -15.54
C TRP A 82 7.09 4.42 -16.38
N PRO A 83 6.96 3.18 -17.00
CA PRO A 83 5.77 2.89 -17.78
C PRO A 83 4.51 2.86 -16.92
N PHE A 84 4.60 2.20 -15.76
CA PHE A 84 3.47 2.15 -14.82
C PHE A 84 3.13 3.53 -14.27
N ALA A 85 4.13 4.34 -13.91
CA ALA A 85 3.93 5.68 -13.38
C ALA A 85 3.26 6.61 -14.39
N LEU A 86 3.67 6.55 -15.67
CA LEU A 86 3.10 7.37 -16.74
C LEU A 86 1.59 7.15 -16.90
N GLY A 87 1.12 5.91 -16.81
CA GLY A 87 -0.31 5.59 -16.85
C GLY A 87 -1.03 5.89 -15.53
N SER A 88 -0.39 5.56 -14.41
CA SER A 88 -1.06 5.58 -13.12
C SER A 88 -1.24 6.97 -12.51
N ILE A 89 -0.27 7.86 -12.66
CA ILE A 89 -0.31 9.20 -12.06
C ILE A 89 -1.57 9.97 -12.51
N PRO A 90 -1.81 10.16 -13.83
CA PRO A 90 -3.04 10.83 -14.27
C PRO A 90 -4.29 10.05 -13.90
N ALA A 91 -4.27 8.71 -14.00
CA ALA A 91 -5.40 7.88 -13.67
C ALA A 91 -5.77 7.94 -12.18
N ALA A 92 -4.80 8.01 -11.27
CA ALA A 92 -5.04 8.15 -9.83
C ALA A 92 -5.67 9.52 -9.49
N PHE A 93 -5.24 10.59 -10.16
CA PHE A 93 -5.86 11.91 -10.00
C PHE A 93 -7.34 11.91 -10.39
N PHE A 94 -7.66 11.35 -11.56
CA PHE A 94 -9.05 11.26 -12.00
C PHE A 94 -9.85 10.27 -11.16
N GLY A 95 -9.26 9.12 -10.79
CA GLY A 95 -9.89 8.15 -9.90
C GLY A 95 -10.27 8.74 -8.55
N ALA A 96 -9.43 9.61 -7.99
CA ALA A 96 -9.72 10.26 -6.71
C ALA A 96 -10.94 11.16 -6.75
N LYS A 97 -11.31 11.68 -7.93
CA LYS A 97 -12.50 12.54 -8.14
C LYS A 97 -13.81 11.76 -8.25
N ILE A 98 -13.75 10.44 -8.45
CA ILE A 98 -14.94 9.61 -8.61
C ILE A 98 -15.58 9.38 -7.24
N PRO A 99 -16.82 9.85 -7.01
CA PRO A 99 -17.51 9.57 -5.77
C PRO A 99 -17.92 8.09 -5.76
N LEU A 100 -17.66 7.41 -4.67
CA LEU A 100 -18.12 6.04 -4.43
C LEU A 100 -19.10 6.04 -3.26
N THR A 101 -20.12 5.19 -3.36
CA THR A 101 -20.92 4.85 -2.18
C THR A 101 -20.10 3.97 -1.25
N ASP A 102 -20.38 3.98 0.05
CA ASP A 102 -19.66 3.17 1.05
C ASP A 102 -19.66 1.68 0.70
N SER A 103 -20.78 1.18 0.17
CA SER A 103 -20.90 -0.21 -0.27
C SER A 103 -19.98 -0.51 -1.45
N THR A 104 -20.00 0.33 -2.49
CA THR A 104 -19.15 0.16 -3.68
C THR A 104 -17.67 0.26 -3.32
N TYR A 105 -17.32 1.21 -2.43
CA TYR A 105 -15.96 1.36 -1.92
C TYR A 105 -15.45 0.07 -1.26
N LYS A 106 -16.22 -0.49 -0.33
CA LYS A 106 -15.87 -1.74 0.37
C LYS A 106 -15.78 -2.93 -0.57
N GLN A 107 -16.69 -3.05 -1.56
CA GLN A 107 -16.67 -4.12 -2.55
C GLN A 107 -15.41 -4.07 -3.44
N ILE A 108 -15.07 -2.90 -3.97
CA ILE A 108 -13.87 -2.73 -4.81
C ILE A 108 -12.61 -2.98 -3.98
N LEU A 109 -12.54 -2.47 -2.75
CA LEU A 109 -11.43 -2.71 -1.83
C LEU A 109 -11.27 -4.21 -1.57
N GLY A 110 -12.33 -4.89 -1.15
CA GLY A 110 -12.31 -6.33 -0.86
C GLY A 110 -11.91 -7.16 -2.08
N PHE A 111 -12.44 -6.84 -3.26
CA PHE A 111 -12.06 -7.51 -4.51
C PHE A 111 -10.57 -7.34 -4.83
N CYS A 112 -10.02 -6.12 -4.74
CA CYS A 112 -8.61 -5.85 -4.99
C CYS A 112 -7.70 -6.62 -4.00
N LEU A 113 -8.09 -6.66 -2.73
CA LEU A 113 -7.35 -7.38 -1.70
C LEU A 113 -7.41 -8.90 -1.91
N LEU A 114 -8.59 -9.45 -2.22
CA LEU A 114 -8.78 -10.87 -2.51
C LEU A 114 -7.95 -11.32 -3.71
N MET A 115 -7.96 -10.56 -4.80
CA MET A 115 -7.13 -10.84 -5.97
C MET A 115 -5.64 -10.87 -5.62
N ALA A 116 -5.19 -9.95 -4.76
CA ALA A 116 -3.80 -9.93 -4.30
C ALA A 116 -3.46 -11.17 -3.45
N VAL A 117 -4.37 -11.63 -2.57
CA VAL A 117 -4.19 -12.86 -1.76
C VAL A 117 -4.15 -14.11 -2.63
N ILE A 118 -5.16 -14.31 -3.50
CA ILE A 118 -5.22 -15.48 -4.41
C ILE A 118 -3.92 -15.60 -5.17
N ARG A 119 -3.45 -14.47 -5.68
CA ARG A 119 -2.22 -14.39 -6.44
C ARG A 119 -0.99 -14.82 -5.65
N MET A 120 -0.93 -14.52 -4.37
CA MET A 120 0.21 -14.81 -3.53
C MET A 120 0.32 -16.28 -3.11
N VAL A 121 -0.83 -16.96 -3.02
CA VAL A 121 -0.91 -18.40 -2.72
C VAL A 121 -0.33 -19.22 -3.88
N TYR A 122 -0.50 -18.77 -5.13
CA TYR A 122 0.13 -19.42 -6.28
C TYR A 122 1.64 -19.17 -6.27
N GLN A 123 2.40 -20.18 -5.89
CA GLN A 123 3.86 -20.14 -5.83
C GLN A 123 4.46 -19.91 -7.21
N LEU A 124 5.12 -18.77 -7.38
CA LEU A 124 5.92 -18.51 -8.57
C LEU A 124 7.39 -18.75 -8.24
N LYS A 125 8.08 -19.45 -9.12
CA LYS A 125 9.54 -19.51 -9.09
C LYS A 125 10.10 -18.11 -9.36
N GLU A 126 11.10 -17.71 -8.57
CA GLU A 126 11.77 -16.40 -8.67
C GLU A 126 12.72 -16.33 -9.89
N GLU A 127 12.30 -16.76 -11.03
CA GLU A 127 13.12 -16.66 -12.24
C GLU A 127 12.71 -15.43 -13.02
N LYS A 128 13.62 -14.48 -13.09
CA LYS A 128 13.52 -13.29 -13.92
C LYS A 128 13.78 -13.70 -15.37
N SER A 129 12.76 -13.71 -16.20
CA SER A 129 12.95 -14.15 -17.58
C SER A 129 12.31 -13.24 -18.63
N ASN A 130 11.39 -12.35 -18.22
CA ASN A 130 10.59 -11.57 -19.15
C ASN A 130 10.95 -10.09 -19.15
N THR A 131 10.96 -9.48 -20.32
CA THR A 131 11.07 -8.02 -20.48
C THR A 131 9.67 -7.40 -20.51
N LEU A 132 9.50 -6.30 -19.77
CA LEU A 132 8.27 -5.52 -19.81
C LEU A 132 8.13 -4.81 -21.16
N ILE A 133 7.00 -4.95 -21.81
CA ILE A 133 6.60 -4.13 -22.94
C ILE A 133 6.06 -2.80 -22.40
N PRO A 134 6.68 -1.64 -22.70
CA PRO A 134 6.34 -0.38 -22.05
C PRO A 134 4.86 0.01 -22.19
N ILE A 135 4.27 -0.17 -23.36
CA ILE A 135 2.85 0.16 -23.61
C ILE A 135 1.90 -0.65 -22.70
N LEU A 136 2.23 -1.92 -22.44
CA LEU A 136 1.48 -2.76 -21.51
C LEU A 136 1.62 -2.25 -20.08
N GLY A 137 2.82 -1.77 -19.70
CA GLY A 137 3.06 -1.12 -18.41
C GLY A 137 2.21 0.13 -18.21
N VAL A 138 2.09 0.97 -19.25
CA VAL A 138 1.24 2.18 -19.21
C VAL A 138 -0.23 1.81 -19.02
N PHE A 139 -0.72 0.83 -19.78
CA PHE A 139 -2.12 0.40 -19.67
C PHE A 139 -2.45 -0.20 -18.30
N ILE A 140 -1.63 -1.14 -17.82
CA ILE A 140 -1.78 -1.74 -16.48
C ILE A 140 -1.64 -0.65 -15.40
N GLY A 141 -0.67 0.25 -15.53
CA GLY A 141 -0.49 1.38 -14.63
C GLY A 141 -1.73 2.26 -14.56
N GLY A 142 -2.36 2.55 -15.70
CA GLY A 142 -3.61 3.32 -15.77
C GLY A 142 -4.75 2.67 -14.98
N ILE A 143 -4.95 1.36 -15.16
CA ILE A 143 -5.99 0.62 -14.41
C ILE A 143 -5.70 0.64 -12.91
N ILE A 144 -4.45 0.33 -12.51
CA ILE A 144 -4.06 0.33 -11.10
C ILE A 144 -4.18 1.73 -10.50
N GLY A 145 -3.75 2.75 -11.24
CA GLY A 145 -3.83 4.15 -10.80
C GLY A 145 -5.28 4.59 -10.58
N LEU A 146 -6.18 4.26 -11.50
CA LEU A 146 -7.60 4.59 -11.37
C LEU A 146 -8.20 3.96 -10.10
N LEU A 147 -8.03 2.66 -9.89
CA LEU A 147 -8.47 1.94 -8.70
C LEU A 147 -7.82 2.52 -7.43
N SER A 148 -6.51 2.79 -7.50
CA SER A 148 -5.76 3.38 -6.39
C SER A 148 -6.32 4.75 -5.98
N GLY A 149 -6.61 5.61 -6.96
CA GLY A 149 -7.21 6.92 -6.72
C GLY A 149 -8.63 6.82 -6.16
N MET A 150 -9.45 5.89 -6.65
CA MET A 150 -10.81 5.68 -6.16
C MET A 150 -10.85 5.25 -4.70
N ILE A 151 -9.96 4.32 -4.29
CA ILE A 151 -9.99 3.68 -2.98
C ILE A 151 -9.02 4.35 -1.99
N GLY A 152 -7.89 4.89 -2.46
CA GLY A 152 -6.85 5.46 -1.62
C GLY A 152 -5.76 4.48 -1.18
N ILE A 153 -5.57 3.35 -1.90
CA ILE A 153 -4.59 2.31 -1.53
C ILE A 153 -3.16 2.56 -2.04
N GLY A 154 -2.94 3.55 -2.90
CA GLY A 154 -1.62 3.83 -3.50
C GLY A 154 -1.18 2.83 -4.60
N GLY A 155 -1.92 1.74 -4.82
CA GLY A 155 -1.76 0.80 -5.95
C GLY A 155 -0.62 -0.22 -5.85
N GLY A 156 0.34 -0.06 -4.95
CA GLY A 156 1.51 -0.95 -4.86
C GLY A 156 1.19 -2.38 -4.48
N ILE A 157 0.12 -2.58 -3.70
CA ILE A 157 -0.35 -3.92 -3.31
C ILE A 157 -0.79 -4.76 -4.53
N ILE A 158 -1.25 -4.10 -5.59
CA ILE A 158 -1.61 -4.74 -6.85
C ILE A 158 -0.38 -4.87 -7.76
N LEU A 159 0.46 -3.83 -7.82
CA LEU A 159 1.63 -3.80 -8.69
C LEU A 159 2.68 -4.85 -8.32
N SER A 160 3.05 -4.97 -7.03
CA SER A 160 4.10 -5.90 -6.60
C SER A 160 3.84 -7.35 -7.00
N PRO A 161 2.65 -7.93 -6.72
CA PRO A 161 2.34 -9.28 -7.18
C PRO A 161 2.42 -9.43 -8.70
N LEU A 162 1.97 -8.43 -9.47
CA LEU A 162 2.02 -8.47 -10.93
C LEU A 162 3.45 -8.48 -11.45
N LEU A 163 4.34 -7.64 -10.90
CA LEU A 163 5.75 -7.60 -11.30
C LEU A 163 6.44 -8.95 -11.11
N VAL A 164 6.16 -9.62 -9.99
CA VAL A 164 6.71 -10.94 -9.69
C VAL A 164 6.04 -12.03 -10.54
N LEU A 165 4.72 -11.95 -10.76
CA LEU A 165 3.98 -12.90 -11.59
C LEU A 165 4.51 -13.00 -13.00
N PHE A 166 4.56 -11.84 -13.63
CA PHE A 166 5.01 -11.78 -15.01
C PHE A 166 6.53 -11.93 -15.14
N ARG A 167 7.22 -12.21 -14.02
CA ARG A 167 8.67 -12.38 -13.94
C ARG A 167 9.45 -11.17 -14.45
N TRP A 168 8.87 -9.97 -14.31
CA TRP A 168 9.52 -8.70 -14.68
C TRP A 168 10.50 -8.22 -13.61
N ALA A 169 10.30 -8.64 -12.36
CA ALA A 169 11.11 -8.22 -11.22
C ALA A 169 11.27 -9.34 -10.19
N SER A 170 12.38 -9.33 -9.45
CA SER A 170 12.52 -10.05 -8.18
C SER A 170 11.67 -9.42 -7.09
N LEU A 171 11.45 -10.11 -5.96
CA LEU A 171 10.66 -9.59 -4.83
C LEU A 171 11.16 -8.24 -4.32
N LYS A 172 12.48 -8.06 -4.15
CA LYS A 172 13.06 -6.81 -3.65
C LYS A 172 13.03 -5.69 -4.70
N GLU A 173 13.16 -6.00 -5.99
CA GLU A 173 12.97 -5.02 -7.05
C GLU A 173 11.51 -4.59 -7.16
N ALA A 174 10.57 -5.53 -7.06
CA ALA A 174 9.14 -5.23 -7.01
C ALA A 174 8.80 -4.35 -5.79
N ALA A 175 9.39 -4.62 -4.62
CA ALA A 175 9.25 -3.79 -3.43
C ALA A 175 9.73 -2.35 -3.66
N ALA A 176 10.93 -2.18 -4.23
CA ALA A 176 11.49 -0.86 -4.51
C ALA A 176 10.65 -0.05 -5.52
N VAL A 177 10.22 -0.69 -6.61
CA VAL A 177 9.39 -0.08 -7.65
C VAL A 177 8.03 0.30 -7.10
N SER A 178 7.40 -0.61 -6.35
CA SER A 178 6.07 -0.37 -5.76
C SER A 178 6.09 0.69 -4.68
N ALA A 179 7.16 0.82 -3.91
CA ALA A 179 7.28 1.87 -2.90
C ALA A 179 7.20 3.27 -3.54
N LEU A 180 7.98 3.54 -4.60
CA LEU A 180 7.91 4.81 -5.32
C LEU A 180 6.56 4.98 -6.04
N PHE A 181 6.02 3.90 -6.59
CA PHE A 181 4.71 3.90 -7.24
C PHE A 181 3.59 4.31 -6.27
N ILE A 182 3.60 3.78 -5.04
CA ILE A 182 2.65 4.17 -3.99
C ILE A 182 2.80 5.65 -3.66
N PHE A 183 4.03 6.14 -3.52
CA PHE A 183 4.30 7.53 -3.20
C PHE A 183 3.69 8.47 -4.26
N VAL A 184 4.03 8.28 -5.54
CA VAL A 184 3.55 9.18 -6.61
C VAL A 184 2.04 9.09 -6.83
N ASN A 185 1.44 7.90 -6.67
CA ASN A 185 -0.01 7.73 -6.75
C ASN A 185 -0.73 8.32 -5.53
N SER A 186 -0.13 8.29 -4.34
CA SER A 186 -0.70 8.94 -3.16
C SER A 186 -0.66 10.46 -3.29
N VAL A 187 0.45 11.04 -3.80
CA VAL A 187 0.51 12.47 -4.15
C VAL A 187 -0.59 12.82 -5.15
N SER A 188 -0.68 12.05 -6.24
CA SER A 188 -1.66 12.28 -7.31
C SER A 188 -3.11 12.11 -6.80
N GLY A 189 -3.38 11.08 -6.00
CA GLY A 189 -4.68 10.84 -5.39
C GLY A 189 -5.09 11.95 -4.44
N LEU A 190 -4.18 12.45 -3.59
CA LEU A 190 -4.44 13.59 -2.72
C LEU A 190 -4.74 14.86 -3.52
N ALA A 191 -3.95 15.14 -4.56
CA ALA A 191 -4.20 16.28 -5.45
C ALA A 191 -5.55 16.19 -6.20
N GLY A 192 -6.05 14.97 -6.40
CA GLY A 192 -7.36 14.72 -7.04
C GLY A 192 -8.57 14.79 -6.10
N LEU A 193 -8.39 14.86 -4.78
CA LEU A 193 -9.51 14.96 -3.85
C LEU A 193 -10.29 16.25 -4.07
N LYS A 194 -11.61 16.13 -4.24
CA LYS A 194 -12.51 17.31 -4.43
C LYS A 194 -12.71 18.10 -3.14
N THR A 195 -12.73 17.42 -2.02
CA THR A 195 -12.95 17.99 -0.70
C THR A 195 -11.92 17.48 0.27
N TRP A 196 -11.30 18.39 1.01
CA TRP A 196 -10.46 18.08 2.14
C TRP A 196 -11.30 18.07 3.41
N ILE A 197 -11.30 16.96 4.11
CA ILE A 197 -12.00 16.87 5.39
C ILE A 197 -11.03 17.36 6.47
N PRO A 198 -11.44 18.32 7.32
CA PRO A 198 -10.62 18.70 8.46
C PRO A 198 -10.41 17.47 9.35
N LEU A 199 -9.16 17.06 9.50
CA LEU A 199 -8.75 16.00 10.42
C LEU A 199 -8.36 16.65 11.74
N ASP A 200 -8.67 15.97 12.86
CA ASP A 200 -8.11 16.38 14.13
C ASP A 200 -6.58 16.33 14.05
N GLN A 201 -5.96 17.52 14.13
CA GLN A 201 -4.51 17.66 13.94
C GLN A 201 -3.73 16.86 14.98
N SER A 202 -4.19 16.79 16.21
CA SER A 202 -3.53 16.06 17.29
C SER A 202 -3.53 14.56 16.99
N GLN A 203 -4.68 13.98 16.68
CA GLN A 203 -4.81 12.57 16.35
C GLN A 203 -4.00 12.21 15.09
N MET A 204 -4.07 13.04 14.06
CA MET A 204 -3.33 12.80 12.82
C MET A 204 -1.82 12.80 13.03
N ILE A 205 -1.30 13.68 13.88
CA ILE A 205 0.13 13.71 14.23
C ILE A 205 0.55 12.40 14.90
N TYR A 206 -0.22 11.89 15.88
CA TYR A 206 0.08 10.62 16.53
C TYR A 206 0.06 9.44 15.55
N TRP A 207 -0.93 9.38 14.65
CA TRP A 207 -1.01 8.33 13.64
C TRP A 207 0.15 8.40 12.66
N LEU A 208 0.55 9.61 12.25
CA LEU A 208 1.68 9.83 11.35
C LEU A 208 2.99 9.41 12.01
N ILE A 209 3.28 9.87 13.24
CA ILE A 209 4.51 9.53 13.96
C ILE A 209 4.61 8.02 14.17
N ALA A 210 3.54 7.38 14.65
CA ALA A 210 3.52 5.94 14.88
C ALA A 210 3.76 5.15 13.59
N SER A 211 3.10 5.54 12.50
CA SER A 211 3.29 4.92 11.19
C SER A 211 4.69 5.15 10.62
N LEU A 212 5.28 6.34 10.83
CA LEU A 212 6.65 6.63 10.40
C LEU A 212 7.67 5.79 11.18
N ILE A 213 7.51 5.63 12.48
CA ILE A 213 8.40 4.80 13.32
C ILE A 213 8.30 3.34 12.87
N GLY A 214 7.08 2.79 12.77
CA GLY A 214 6.87 1.43 12.29
C GLY A 214 7.41 1.22 10.87
N GLY A 215 7.13 2.16 9.97
CA GLY A 215 7.60 2.15 8.59
C GLY A 215 9.12 2.19 8.46
N PHE A 216 9.79 3.03 9.24
CA PHE A 216 11.25 3.12 9.24
C PHE A 216 11.92 1.80 9.68
N ILE A 217 11.44 1.22 10.78
CA ILE A 217 11.95 -0.06 11.28
C ILE A 217 11.67 -1.16 10.26
N GLY A 218 10.45 -1.24 9.74
CA GLY A 218 10.05 -2.24 8.76
C GLY A 218 10.84 -2.15 7.45
N ALA A 219 10.95 -0.96 6.87
CA ALA A 219 11.70 -0.74 5.62
C ALA A 219 13.19 -1.05 5.78
N SER A 220 13.78 -0.66 6.91
CA SER A 220 15.19 -0.94 7.19
C SER A 220 15.44 -2.43 7.34
N TRP A 221 14.58 -3.15 8.06
CA TRP A 221 14.67 -4.59 8.22
C TRP A 221 14.43 -5.34 6.91
N GLY A 222 13.37 -4.98 6.18
CA GLY A 222 12.98 -5.64 4.93
C GLY A 222 14.00 -5.47 3.81
N SER A 223 14.59 -4.28 3.68
CA SER A 223 15.57 -4.01 2.62
C SER A 223 16.92 -4.67 2.87
N LYS A 224 17.40 -4.70 4.13
CA LYS A 224 18.77 -5.12 4.50
C LYS A 224 18.84 -6.56 4.99
N ILE A 225 17.95 -6.96 5.91
CA ILE A 225 18.08 -8.17 6.73
C ILE A 225 17.19 -9.29 6.22
N ALA A 226 15.97 -8.98 5.78
CA ALA A 226 15.01 -10.00 5.41
C ALA A 226 15.44 -10.76 4.14
N SER A 227 15.42 -12.09 4.22
CA SER A 227 15.59 -12.93 3.03
C SER A 227 14.34 -12.85 2.15
N ASN A 228 14.47 -13.14 0.84
CA ASN A 228 13.35 -13.17 -0.09
C ASN A 228 12.19 -14.04 0.43
N GLN A 229 12.49 -15.15 1.09
CA GLN A 229 11.47 -16.04 1.68
C GLN A 229 10.70 -15.37 2.82
N LYS A 230 11.38 -14.65 3.73
CA LYS A 230 10.73 -13.92 4.82
C LYS A 230 9.84 -12.79 4.28
N VAL A 231 10.35 -12.02 3.31
CA VAL A 231 9.59 -10.96 2.62
C VAL A 231 8.32 -11.52 1.99
N LYS A 232 8.40 -12.69 1.34
CA LYS A 232 7.26 -13.38 0.73
C LYS A 232 6.20 -13.77 1.76
N TRP A 233 6.60 -14.38 2.88
CA TRP A 233 5.65 -14.79 3.93
C TRP A 233 4.99 -13.61 4.63
N ILE A 234 5.73 -12.53 4.87
CA ILE A 234 5.17 -11.30 5.45
C ILE A 234 4.17 -10.68 4.50
N LEU A 235 4.50 -10.59 3.21
CA LEU A 235 3.58 -10.07 2.21
C LEU A 235 2.30 -10.92 2.15
N ALA A 236 2.40 -12.27 2.24
CA ALA A 236 1.25 -13.17 2.31
C ALA A 236 0.37 -12.87 3.52
N LEU A 237 0.98 -12.80 4.71
CA LEU A 237 0.27 -12.51 5.96
C LEU A 237 -0.46 -11.17 5.89
N VAL A 238 0.23 -10.13 5.43
CA VAL A 238 -0.31 -8.78 5.30
C VAL A 238 -1.52 -8.74 4.35
N LEU A 239 -1.43 -9.44 3.22
CA LEU A 239 -2.53 -9.50 2.27
C LEU A 239 -3.74 -10.27 2.79
N VAL A 240 -3.52 -11.36 3.53
CA VAL A 240 -4.61 -12.11 4.20
C VAL A 240 -5.31 -11.21 5.23
N ILE A 241 -4.55 -10.55 6.11
CA ILE A 241 -5.13 -9.63 7.11
C ILE A 241 -5.94 -8.51 6.44
N ALA A 242 -5.45 -7.97 5.33
CA ALA A 242 -6.12 -6.89 4.61
C ALA A 242 -7.37 -7.33 3.83
N SER A 243 -7.58 -8.64 3.61
CA SER A 243 -8.72 -9.19 2.86
C SER A 243 -9.91 -9.61 3.75
N LEU A 244 -9.70 -9.65 5.06
CA LEU A 244 -10.74 -9.97 6.07
C LEU A 244 -11.58 -8.75 6.43
#